data_446bc392402ddafd47bd1157d14f6aff
#
_entry.id   446bc392402ddafd47bd1157d14f6aff
#
_cell.length_a   1.000
_cell.length_b   1.000
_cell.length_c   1.000
_cell.angle_alpha   90.00
_cell.angle_beta   90.00
_cell.angle_gamma   90.00
#
_symmetry.space_group_name_H-M   'P 1'
#
loop_
_entity.id
_entity.type
_entity.pdbx_description
1 polymer ?
#
loop_
_entity_poly.entity_id
_entity_poly.type
_entity_poly.pdbx_seq_one_letter_code
_entity_poly.pdbx_strand_id
1 'polypeptide(L)'
;MNAVRSRAVSPAGSAAERARIAGSIAAASGTAEIDVQGETIRATHLDRVYWPALAQEQVPAVTKRDFLRYLLAVAPLMLPHAIDRPLTLFRWPEGVGTRRVRQKHWEIPLPSFVERVEVFSDSKGRPDPYILCNNLATLLWLGHMGTLEFHVWHSRVRPGPDTPVASTDFTSSSAALQASILSYPDYILFDIDPYLYSGSEAPGKDPELNAPAFTRAKEVALQLRELLATLSLDSRVKTSGKTGLHVVVPICRTLPYDGVRDVARFVGEHLAQAHRALITTEWTVGKRRGKVFLDTNMNVRAKSMPLPYSPRGLAGAPVSMPLRWEDLPRAYPTDFRLSGLLARPMPRSDPWTGLGRHKQNLETRLTRRPAR
;
A
#
# COMPACT_ATOMS: atom_id res chain seq x y z
N MET A 1 26.24 -37.18 -9.41
CA MET A 1 24.84 -36.85 -9.02
C MET A 1 24.67 -35.35 -9.09
N ASN A 2 24.12 -34.85 -10.20
CA ASN A 2 23.86 -33.40 -10.41
C ASN A 2 22.60 -33.00 -9.64
N ALA A 3 22.79 -32.23 -8.57
CA ALA A 3 21.68 -31.59 -7.89
C ALA A 3 21.10 -30.53 -8.82
N VAL A 4 19.96 -30.82 -9.42
CA VAL A 4 19.13 -29.83 -10.12
C VAL A 4 18.74 -28.80 -9.07
N ARG A 5 19.38 -27.62 -9.10
CA ARG A 5 18.93 -26.46 -8.33
C ARG A 5 17.54 -26.12 -8.85
N SER A 6 16.51 -26.46 -8.09
CA SER A 6 15.16 -25.96 -8.28
C SER A 6 15.27 -24.44 -8.31
N ARG A 7 15.05 -23.80 -9.46
CA ARG A 7 14.89 -22.35 -9.55
C ARG A 7 13.68 -22.02 -8.70
N ALA A 8 13.87 -21.32 -7.58
CA ALA A 8 12.77 -20.80 -6.80
C ALA A 8 11.84 -20.03 -7.73
N VAL A 9 10.60 -20.47 -7.84
CA VAL A 9 9.59 -19.83 -8.69
C VAL A 9 9.38 -18.40 -8.17
N SER A 10 9.48 -17.42 -9.06
CA SER A 10 9.23 -16.02 -8.67
C SER A 10 7.80 -15.87 -8.13
N PRO A 11 7.57 -15.20 -7.00
CA PRO A 11 6.22 -14.95 -6.48
C PRO A 11 5.28 -14.31 -7.51
N ALA A 12 5.83 -13.53 -8.44
CA ALA A 12 5.09 -12.86 -9.50
C ALA A 12 4.94 -13.71 -10.79
N GLY A 13 5.41 -14.95 -10.81
CA GLY A 13 5.49 -15.76 -12.02
C GLY A 13 6.53 -15.22 -13.03
N SER A 14 6.73 -15.94 -14.13
CA SER A 14 7.58 -15.46 -15.23
C SER A 14 6.86 -14.45 -16.12
N ALA A 15 7.62 -13.66 -16.88
CA ALA A 15 7.04 -12.73 -17.87
C ALA A 15 6.22 -13.47 -18.96
N ALA A 16 6.71 -14.63 -19.41
CA ALA A 16 6.01 -15.46 -20.39
C ALA A 16 4.70 -16.01 -19.82
N GLU A 17 4.70 -16.47 -18.57
CA GLU A 17 3.49 -16.95 -17.89
C GLU A 17 2.44 -15.83 -17.76
N ARG A 18 2.84 -14.65 -17.30
CA ARG A 18 1.91 -13.51 -17.20
C ARG A 18 1.36 -13.08 -18.56
N ALA A 19 2.18 -13.11 -19.62
CA ALA A 19 1.73 -12.81 -20.97
C ALA A 19 0.72 -13.84 -21.49
N ARG A 20 0.97 -15.14 -21.25
CA ARG A 20 0.05 -16.22 -21.58
C ARG A 20 -1.31 -16.04 -20.89
N ILE A 21 -1.29 -15.78 -19.57
CA ILE A 21 -2.51 -15.56 -18.77
C ILE A 21 -3.27 -14.32 -19.27
N ALA A 22 -2.55 -13.22 -19.53
CA ALA A 22 -3.17 -12.00 -20.06
C ALA A 22 -3.86 -12.24 -21.42
N GLY A 23 -3.24 -13.05 -22.30
CA GLY A 23 -3.83 -13.49 -23.56
C GLY A 23 -5.10 -14.32 -23.37
N SER A 24 -5.08 -15.29 -22.45
CA SER A 24 -6.26 -16.11 -22.13
C SER A 24 -7.42 -15.24 -21.60
N ILE A 25 -7.14 -14.30 -20.71
CA ILE A 25 -8.14 -13.36 -20.18
C ILE A 25 -8.69 -12.46 -21.31
N ALA A 26 -7.83 -11.99 -22.21
CA ALA A 26 -8.25 -11.13 -23.32
C ALA A 26 -9.17 -11.85 -24.31
N ALA A 27 -8.89 -13.11 -24.62
CA ALA A 27 -9.63 -13.92 -25.59
C ALA A 27 -10.95 -14.51 -25.05
N ALA A 28 -11.12 -14.57 -23.73
CA ALA A 28 -12.28 -15.22 -23.10
C ALA A 28 -13.57 -14.42 -23.27
N SER A 29 -14.69 -15.09 -23.48
CA SER A 29 -16.04 -14.51 -23.49
C SER A 29 -16.67 -14.61 -22.10
N GLY A 30 -16.53 -13.56 -21.27
CA GLY A 30 -17.17 -13.44 -19.96
C GLY A 30 -16.59 -14.30 -18.83
N THR A 31 -15.98 -15.46 -19.14
CA THR A 31 -15.36 -16.37 -18.15
C THR A 31 -14.04 -16.91 -18.69
N ALA A 32 -13.01 -16.97 -17.85
CA ALA A 32 -11.73 -17.59 -18.17
C ALA A 32 -11.31 -18.59 -17.07
N GLU A 33 -10.75 -19.71 -17.49
CA GLU A 33 -9.93 -20.54 -16.60
C GLU A 33 -8.49 -20.07 -16.69
N ILE A 34 -7.94 -19.66 -15.57
CA ILE A 34 -6.61 -19.08 -15.47
C ILE A 34 -5.74 -20.09 -14.73
N ASP A 35 -4.79 -20.69 -15.44
CA ASP A 35 -3.77 -21.52 -14.81
C ASP A 35 -2.58 -20.64 -14.42
N VAL A 36 -2.31 -20.58 -13.11
CA VAL A 36 -1.26 -19.78 -12.47
C VAL A 36 -0.41 -20.68 -11.60
N GLN A 37 0.83 -20.96 -12.01
CA GLN A 37 1.78 -21.75 -11.21
C GLN A 37 1.22 -23.14 -10.78
N GLY A 38 0.39 -23.76 -11.63
CA GLY A 38 -0.25 -25.05 -11.35
C GLY A 38 -1.58 -24.97 -10.60
N GLU A 39 -2.04 -23.79 -10.25
CA GLU A 39 -3.32 -23.54 -9.59
C GLU A 39 -4.34 -22.98 -10.59
N THR A 40 -5.57 -23.46 -10.58
CA THR A 40 -6.63 -23.01 -11.50
C THR A 40 -7.57 -22.03 -10.83
N ILE A 41 -7.74 -20.86 -11.42
CA ILE A 41 -8.70 -19.83 -11.00
C ILE A 41 -9.76 -19.68 -12.08
N ARG A 42 -11.02 -19.96 -11.74
CA ARG A 42 -12.15 -19.68 -12.64
C ARG A 42 -12.61 -18.25 -12.45
N ALA A 43 -12.16 -17.35 -13.34
CA ALA A 43 -12.54 -15.94 -13.34
C ALA A 43 -13.84 -15.75 -14.15
N THR A 44 -14.90 -15.29 -13.51
CA THR A 44 -16.24 -15.08 -14.10
C THR A 44 -16.56 -13.58 -14.21
N HIS A 45 -17.57 -13.23 -15.02
CA HIS A 45 -18.05 -11.86 -15.22
C HIS A 45 -16.94 -10.89 -15.61
N LEU A 46 -16.07 -11.30 -16.54
CA LEU A 46 -14.91 -10.54 -16.97
C LEU A 46 -15.27 -9.16 -17.54
N ASP A 47 -16.45 -9.04 -18.14
CA ASP A 47 -16.92 -7.80 -18.77
C ASP A 47 -17.68 -6.88 -17.82
N ARG A 48 -17.81 -7.28 -16.53
CA ARG A 48 -18.38 -6.41 -15.50
C ARG A 48 -17.54 -5.15 -15.34
N VAL A 49 -18.19 -4.00 -15.42
CA VAL A 49 -17.56 -2.70 -15.17
C VAL A 49 -17.26 -2.55 -13.70
N TYR A 50 -15.98 -2.47 -13.36
CA TYR A 50 -15.52 -2.21 -12.00
C TYR A 50 -15.40 -0.71 -11.73
N TRP A 51 -14.94 0.08 -12.69
CA TRP A 51 -14.94 1.54 -12.61
C TRP A 51 -15.67 2.11 -13.82
N PRO A 52 -16.76 2.85 -13.61
CA PRO A 52 -17.47 3.53 -14.69
C PRO A 52 -16.58 4.53 -15.42
N ALA A 53 -16.90 4.80 -16.67
CA ALA A 53 -16.24 5.84 -17.45
C ALA A 53 -16.48 7.23 -16.85
N LEU A 54 -15.51 8.13 -16.99
CA LEU A 54 -15.64 9.54 -16.68
C LEU A 54 -15.65 10.32 -18.00
N ALA A 55 -16.84 10.53 -18.54
CA ALA A 55 -16.99 11.12 -19.88
C ALA A 55 -16.38 12.54 -19.96
N GLN A 56 -16.57 13.36 -18.94
CA GLN A 56 -16.03 14.74 -18.88
C GLN A 56 -14.49 14.78 -18.91
N GLU A 57 -13.84 13.74 -18.38
CA GLU A 57 -12.38 13.64 -18.30
C GLU A 57 -11.81 12.68 -19.38
N GLN A 58 -12.65 12.17 -20.26
CA GLN A 58 -12.30 11.19 -21.30
C GLN A 58 -11.60 9.94 -20.75
N VAL A 59 -11.97 9.51 -19.54
CA VAL A 59 -11.44 8.29 -18.91
C VAL A 59 -12.37 7.13 -19.26
N PRO A 60 -11.87 6.08 -19.93
CA PRO A 60 -12.69 4.91 -20.27
C PRO A 60 -13.09 4.14 -19.03
N ALA A 61 -14.19 3.38 -19.15
CA ALA A 61 -14.54 2.40 -18.13
C ALA A 61 -13.44 1.34 -17.98
N VAL A 62 -13.28 0.83 -16.79
CA VAL A 62 -12.36 -0.28 -16.50
C VAL A 62 -13.19 -1.49 -16.08
N THR A 63 -13.09 -2.55 -16.88
CA THR A 63 -13.77 -3.83 -16.61
C THR A 63 -12.95 -4.70 -15.63
N LYS A 64 -13.56 -5.77 -15.14
CA LYS A 64 -12.87 -6.80 -14.37
C LYS A 64 -11.72 -7.43 -15.17
N ARG A 65 -11.93 -7.64 -16.48
CA ARG A 65 -10.91 -8.09 -17.44
C ARG A 65 -9.69 -7.19 -17.41
N ASP A 66 -9.89 -5.88 -17.56
CA ASP A 66 -8.83 -4.88 -17.55
C ASP A 66 -8.11 -4.86 -16.22
N PHE A 67 -8.86 -4.95 -15.12
CA PHE A 67 -8.29 -5.00 -13.80
C PHE A 67 -7.40 -6.23 -13.57
N LEU A 68 -7.82 -7.42 -13.96
CA LEU A 68 -7.00 -8.63 -13.87
C LEU A 68 -5.73 -8.52 -14.75
N ARG A 69 -5.85 -7.96 -15.95
CA ARG A 69 -4.69 -7.69 -16.81
C ARG A 69 -3.73 -6.67 -16.17
N TYR A 70 -4.27 -5.65 -15.52
CA TYR A 70 -3.46 -4.71 -14.73
C TYR A 70 -2.69 -5.42 -13.61
N LEU A 71 -3.36 -6.25 -12.81
CA LEU A 71 -2.71 -7.01 -11.72
C LEU A 71 -1.58 -7.91 -12.25
N LEU A 72 -1.77 -8.56 -13.40
CA LEU A 72 -0.73 -9.34 -14.07
C LEU A 72 0.48 -8.47 -14.47
N ALA A 73 0.22 -7.32 -15.05
CA ALA A 73 1.27 -6.42 -15.52
C ALA A 73 2.08 -5.84 -14.35
N VAL A 74 1.40 -5.49 -13.25
CA VAL A 74 2.02 -4.82 -12.11
C VAL A 74 2.55 -5.80 -11.05
N ALA A 75 2.20 -7.10 -11.10
CA ALA A 75 2.59 -8.09 -10.10
C ALA A 75 4.09 -8.09 -9.75
N PRO A 76 5.06 -7.98 -10.70
CA PRO A 76 6.48 -7.94 -10.37
C PRO A 76 6.90 -6.72 -9.53
N LEU A 77 6.15 -5.62 -9.64
CA LEU A 77 6.38 -4.37 -8.91
C LEU A 77 5.61 -4.35 -7.58
N MET A 78 4.39 -4.91 -7.57
CA MET A 78 3.46 -4.84 -6.44
C MET A 78 3.73 -5.92 -5.37
N LEU A 79 3.90 -7.19 -5.78
CA LEU A 79 4.04 -8.32 -4.85
C LEU A 79 5.22 -8.19 -3.88
N PRO A 80 6.40 -7.68 -4.26
CA PRO A 80 7.51 -7.50 -3.29
C PRO A 80 7.14 -6.66 -2.07
N HIS A 81 6.15 -5.78 -2.18
CA HIS A 81 5.66 -4.95 -1.08
C HIS A 81 4.55 -5.61 -0.26
N ALA A 82 3.94 -6.68 -0.77
CA ALA A 82 2.85 -7.42 -0.11
C ALA A 82 3.34 -8.62 0.71
N ILE A 83 4.46 -9.23 0.30
CA ILE A 83 4.95 -10.50 0.86
C ILE A 83 5.04 -10.43 2.38
N ASP A 84 4.49 -11.48 3.03
CA ASP A 84 4.49 -11.70 4.47
C ASP A 84 3.79 -10.60 5.30
N ARG A 85 2.92 -9.80 4.68
CA ARG A 85 2.18 -8.75 5.38
C ARG A 85 0.69 -9.10 5.49
N PRO A 86 0.11 -9.03 6.70
CA PRO A 86 -1.33 -9.15 6.85
C PRO A 86 -2.06 -8.06 6.06
N LEU A 87 -3.11 -8.45 5.34
CA LEU A 87 -3.87 -7.54 4.49
C LEU A 87 -5.14 -7.00 5.19
N THR A 88 -5.49 -5.79 4.83
CA THR A 88 -6.85 -5.24 4.94
C THR A 88 -7.32 -4.96 3.52
N LEU A 89 -8.44 -5.57 3.12
CA LEU A 89 -8.95 -5.53 1.77
C LEU A 89 -10.20 -4.66 1.69
N PHE A 90 -10.31 -3.89 0.62
CA PHE A 90 -11.55 -3.19 0.31
C PHE A 90 -12.09 -3.73 -1.00
N ARG A 91 -13.30 -4.27 -0.91
CA ARG A 91 -13.94 -5.01 -2.00
C ARG A 91 -15.18 -4.29 -2.50
N TRP A 92 -15.37 -4.36 -3.82
CA TRP A 92 -16.59 -3.95 -4.53
C TRP A 92 -16.92 -5.04 -5.54
N PRO A 93 -17.59 -6.13 -5.12
CA PRO A 93 -17.86 -7.26 -6.00
C PRO A 93 -18.64 -6.88 -7.27
N GLU A 94 -19.47 -5.83 -7.17
CA GLU A 94 -20.30 -5.32 -8.27
C GLU A 94 -19.74 -4.04 -8.93
N GLY A 95 -18.55 -3.58 -8.52
CA GLY A 95 -17.90 -2.37 -9.03
C GLY A 95 -18.09 -1.14 -8.16
N VAL A 96 -17.29 -0.11 -8.45
CA VAL A 96 -17.33 1.19 -7.75
C VAL A 96 -18.67 1.88 -7.98
N GLY A 97 -19.20 2.49 -6.94
CA GLY A 97 -20.58 3.03 -6.92
C GLY A 97 -21.57 2.11 -6.22
N THR A 98 -21.19 0.86 -5.95
CA THR A 98 -21.98 -0.09 -5.18
C THR A 98 -21.48 -0.21 -3.74
N ARG A 99 -22.00 -1.19 -2.98
CA ARG A 99 -21.63 -1.42 -1.59
C ARG A 99 -20.15 -1.79 -1.45
N ARG A 100 -19.37 -0.98 -0.72
CA ARG A 100 -18.02 -1.28 -0.29
C ARG A 100 -18.03 -2.24 0.91
N VAL A 101 -17.22 -3.28 0.85
CA VAL A 101 -16.95 -4.18 1.95
C VAL A 101 -15.50 -4.00 2.41
N ARG A 102 -15.31 -3.60 3.68
CA ARG A 102 -13.99 -3.62 4.32
C ARG A 102 -13.78 -4.99 4.95
N GLN A 103 -12.84 -5.76 4.43
CA GLN A 103 -12.55 -7.12 4.86
C GLN A 103 -11.17 -7.18 5.50
N LYS A 104 -11.12 -7.30 6.82
CA LYS A 104 -9.90 -7.55 7.58
C LYS A 104 -9.67 -9.05 7.78
N HIS A 105 -10.73 -9.77 8.11
CA HIS A 105 -10.73 -11.19 8.45
C HIS A 105 -11.50 -11.97 7.39
N TRP A 106 -10.97 -13.11 7.00
CA TRP A 106 -11.59 -13.95 5.98
C TRP A 106 -12.01 -15.27 6.62
N GLU A 107 -13.30 -15.40 6.92
CA GLU A 107 -13.87 -16.51 7.68
C GLU A 107 -14.42 -17.65 6.80
N ILE A 108 -14.55 -17.41 5.48
CA ILE A 108 -15.01 -18.46 4.54
C ILE A 108 -13.81 -19.29 4.03
N PRO A 109 -14.06 -20.52 3.51
CA PRO A 109 -12.99 -21.36 2.96
C PRO A 109 -12.16 -20.64 1.92
N LEU A 110 -10.84 -20.84 1.99
CA LEU A 110 -9.85 -20.28 1.07
C LEU A 110 -9.33 -21.37 0.14
N PRO A 111 -8.97 -21.02 -1.11
CA PRO A 111 -8.17 -21.91 -1.96
C PRO A 111 -6.84 -22.28 -1.28
N SER A 112 -6.30 -23.45 -1.62
CA SER A 112 -5.06 -23.99 -1.02
C SER A 112 -3.84 -23.09 -1.20
N PHE A 113 -3.80 -22.31 -2.28
CA PHE A 113 -2.71 -21.38 -2.59
C PHE A 113 -2.76 -20.05 -1.82
N VAL A 114 -3.85 -19.78 -1.09
CA VAL A 114 -4.00 -18.55 -0.30
C VAL A 114 -3.49 -18.78 1.11
N GLU A 115 -2.34 -18.20 1.42
CA GLU A 115 -1.79 -18.22 2.77
C GLU A 115 -2.56 -17.27 3.70
N ARG A 116 -2.65 -17.66 4.97
CA ARG A 116 -3.21 -16.82 6.03
C ARG A 116 -2.37 -16.88 7.29
N VAL A 117 -2.53 -15.88 8.13
CA VAL A 117 -1.96 -15.83 9.48
C VAL A 117 -3.08 -15.55 10.48
N GLU A 118 -3.07 -16.26 11.57
CA GLU A 118 -3.96 -16.01 12.71
C GLU A 118 -3.29 -15.01 13.66
N VAL A 119 -4.00 -13.95 14.05
CA VAL A 119 -3.47 -12.91 14.93
C VAL A 119 -4.45 -12.63 16.06
N PHE A 120 -3.99 -12.66 17.30
CA PHE A 120 -4.81 -12.44 18.48
C PHE A 120 -5.50 -11.07 18.45
N SER A 121 -6.78 -11.07 18.78
CA SER A 121 -7.64 -9.89 18.81
C SER A 121 -8.06 -9.61 20.26
N ASP A 122 -7.56 -8.53 20.83
CA ASP A 122 -7.88 -8.13 22.22
C ASP A 122 -9.39 -7.94 22.41
N SER A 123 -10.06 -7.38 21.41
CA SER A 123 -11.51 -7.12 21.48
C SER A 123 -12.38 -8.39 21.42
N LYS A 124 -11.84 -9.49 20.85
CA LYS A 124 -12.56 -10.76 20.71
C LYS A 124 -12.06 -11.85 21.67
N GLY A 125 -10.88 -11.67 22.30
CA GLY A 125 -10.23 -12.67 23.14
C GLY A 125 -9.82 -13.94 22.41
N ARG A 126 -9.70 -13.90 21.07
CA ARG A 126 -9.33 -15.03 20.19
C ARG A 126 -8.59 -14.54 18.95
N PRO A 127 -7.85 -15.45 18.25
CA PRO A 127 -7.22 -15.10 16.98
C PRO A 127 -8.24 -14.81 15.87
N ASP A 128 -7.89 -13.87 14.99
CA ASP A 128 -8.60 -13.54 13.76
C ASP A 128 -7.70 -13.84 12.54
N PRO A 129 -8.26 -14.42 11.44
CA PRO A 129 -7.52 -14.76 10.24
C PRO A 129 -7.29 -13.55 9.33
N TYR A 130 -6.03 -13.34 8.93
CA TYR A 130 -5.63 -12.36 7.92
C TYR A 130 -5.03 -13.06 6.71
N ILE A 131 -5.39 -12.63 5.50
CA ILE A 131 -4.78 -13.11 4.25
C ILE A 131 -3.38 -12.51 4.09
N LEU A 132 -2.47 -13.34 3.57
CA LEU A 132 -1.16 -12.93 3.05
C LEU A 132 -1.20 -13.06 1.52
N CYS A 133 -0.71 -12.05 0.79
CA CYS A 133 -0.61 -12.11 -0.66
C CYS A 133 0.84 -12.38 -1.08
N ASN A 134 1.24 -13.65 -0.98
CA ASN A 134 2.62 -14.08 -1.19
C ASN A 134 2.90 -14.61 -2.61
N ASN A 135 1.87 -14.74 -3.47
CA ASN A 135 2.00 -15.29 -4.80
C ASN A 135 1.01 -14.68 -5.79
N LEU A 136 1.26 -14.90 -7.09
CA LEU A 136 0.45 -14.38 -8.18
C LEU A 136 -0.98 -14.95 -8.19
N ALA A 137 -1.14 -16.22 -7.83
CA ALA A 137 -2.46 -16.86 -7.78
C ALA A 137 -3.36 -16.16 -6.75
N THR A 138 -2.85 -15.88 -5.55
CA THR A 138 -3.57 -15.14 -4.52
C THR A 138 -3.93 -13.72 -4.99
N LEU A 139 -3.00 -13.00 -5.64
CA LEU A 139 -3.27 -11.65 -6.14
C LEU A 139 -4.41 -11.64 -7.17
N LEU A 140 -4.38 -12.56 -8.13
CA LEU A 140 -5.41 -12.66 -9.16
C LEU A 140 -6.75 -13.13 -8.60
N TRP A 141 -6.74 -14.10 -7.67
CA TRP A 141 -7.94 -14.56 -7.00
C TRP A 141 -8.61 -13.44 -6.19
N LEU A 142 -7.84 -12.67 -5.43
CA LEU A 142 -8.38 -11.51 -4.70
C LEU A 142 -8.97 -10.47 -5.66
N GLY A 143 -8.30 -10.19 -6.79
CA GLY A 143 -8.83 -9.33 -7.83
C GLY A 143 -10.13 -9.86 -8.44
N HIS A 144 -10.19 -11.17 -8.72
CA HIS A 144 -11.41 -11.85 -9.17
C HIS A 144 -12.55 -11.71 -8.17
N MET A 145 -12.27 -11.80 -6.87
CA MET A 145 -13.24 -11.63 -5.78
C MET A 145 -13.67 -10.17 -5.55
N GLY A 146 -13.27 -9.24 -6.42
CA GLY A 146 -13.64 -7.83 -6.36
C GLY A 146 -12.85 -7.00 -5.34
N THR A 147 -11.67 -7.45 -4.94
CA THR A 147 -10.75 -6.63 -4.16
C THR A 147 -10.13 -5.57 -5.05
N LEU A 148 -10.55 -4.33 -4.92
CA LEU A 148 -10.07 -3.22 -5.72
C LEU A 148 -8.97 -2.42 -4.99
N GLU A 149 -8.96 -2.42 -3.64
CA GLU A 149 -7.88 -1.82 -2.86
C GLU A 149 -7.24 -2.86 -1.95
N PHE A 150 -5.92 -2.93 -2.01
CA PHE A 150 -5.08 -3.78 -1.17
C PHE A 150 -4.34 -2.87 -0.18
N HIS A 151 -4.49 -3.12 1.11
CA HIS A 151 -3.78 -2.41 2.15
C HIS A 151 -2.95 -3.40 2.97
N VAL A 152 -1.73 -3.02 3.29
CA VAL A 152 -0.77 -3.87 4.02
C VAL A 152 -0.44 -3.28 5.38
N TRP A 153 -0.18 -4.17 6.35
CA TRP A 153 0.41 -3.78 7.61
C TRP A 153 1.86 -3.32 7.42
N HIS A 154 2.35 -2.53 8.37
CA HIS A 154 3.72 -2.03 8.35
C HIS A 154 4.74 -3.08 8.82
N SER A 155 4.29 -4.19 9.43
CA SER A 155 5.11 -5.32 9.88
C SER A 155 4.90 -6.57 9.02
N ARG A 156 5.83 -7.53 9.13
CA ARG A 156 5.82 -8.82 8.43
C ARG A 156 5.78 -9.97 9.43
N VAL A 157 5.16 -11.08 9.02
CA VAL A 157 4.99 -12.29 9.84
C VAL A 157 6.25 -13.16 9.92
N ARG A 158 7.23 -12.98 9.02
CA ARG A 158 8.46 -13.79 9.00
C ARG A 158 9.64 -13.05 9.62
N PRO A 159 10.46 -13.73 10.45
CA PRO A 159 11.73 -13.20 10.91
C PRO A 159 12.66 -12.85 9.74
N GLY A 160 13.64 -12.02 9.99
CA GLY A 160 14.65 -11.64 9.02
C GLY A 160 15.90 -11.12 9.73
N PRO A 161 16.99 -10.91 8.99
CA PRO A 161 18.26 -10.45 9.57
C PRO A 161 18.20 -9.02 10.15
N ASP A 162 17.08 -8.32 9.92
CA ASP A 162 16.83 -6.95 10.34
C ASP A 162 16.13 -6.84 11.70
N THR A 163 15.93 -7.96 12.42
CA THR A 163 15.28 -7.97 13.74
C THR A 163 15.99 -8.93 14.71
N PRO A 164 16.22 -8.50 15.97
CA PRO A 164 16.64 -9.39 17.04
C PRO A 164 15.48 -10.25 17.56
N VAL A 165 14.22 -9.89 17.29
CA VAL A 165 13.03 -10.58 17.75
C VAL A 165 12.75 -11.76 16.84
N ALA A 166 12.66 -12.96 17.43
CA ALA A 166 12.40 -14.22 16.70
C ALA A 166 11.00 -14.79 16.98
N SER A 167 10.29 -14.32 18.02
CA SER A 167 8.97 -14.86 18.35
C SER A 167 7.97 -14.64 17.25
N THR A 168 7.29 -15.72 16.85
CA THR A 168 6.18 -15.76 15.89
C THR A 168 4.88 -16.24 16.55
N ASP A 169 4.80 -16.20 17.86
CA ASP A 169 3.55 -16.46 18.57
C ASP A 169 2.63 -15.25 18.45
N PHE A 170 1.72 -15.33 17.49
CA PHE A 170 0.73 -14.29 17.23
C PHE A 170 -0.64 -14.59 17.83
N THR A 171 -0.82 -15.76 18.45
CA THR A 171 -2.14 -16.35 18.70
C THR A 171 -2.46 -16.60 20.15
N SER A 172 -1.47 -16.85 21.00
CA SER A 172 -1.68 -17.32 22.38
C SER A 172 -2.29 -16.26 23.29
N SER A 173 -1.87 -15.00 23.15
CA SER A 173 -2.35 -13.88 23.99
C SER A 173 -1.93 -12.52 23.42
N SER A 174 -2.50 -11.47 23.98
CA SER A 174 -2.07 -10.09 23.73
C SER A 174 -0.58 -9.87 24.08
N ALA A 175 -0.12 -10.42 25.18
CA ALA A 175 1.28 -10.32 25.60
C ALA A 175 2.23 -11.04 24.64
N ALA A 176 1.87 -12.25 24.17
CA ALA A 176 2.65 -12.99 23.19
C ALA A 176 2.73 -12.21 21.86
N LEU A 177 1.60 -11.68 21.39
CA LEU A 177 1.54 -10.85 20.18
C LEU A 177 2.39 -9.58 20.35
N GLN A 178 2.38 -8.93 21.51
CA GLN A 178 3.21 -7.75 21.79
C GLN A 178 4.70 -8.07 21.76
N ALA A 179 5.09 -9.25 22.24
CA ALA A 179 6.47 -9.73 22.23
C ALA A 179 6.92 -10.28 20.87
N SER A 180 6.01 -10.42 19.90
CA SER A 180 6.29 -11.03 18.60
C SER A 180 6.81 -10.03 17.57
N ILE A 181 7.36 -10.57 16.46
CA ILE A 181 7.87 -9.76 15.34
C ILE A 181 6.80 -8.88 14.68
N LEU A 182 5.50 -9.19 14.83
CA LEU A 182 4.42 -8.35 14.32
C LEU A 182 4.29 -7.00 15.04
N SER A 183 4.92 -6.85 16.19
CA SER A 183 4.99 -5.57 16.91
C SER A 183 6.11 -4.64 16.43
N TYR A 184 6.92 -5.08 15.47
CA TYR A 184 8.07 -4.35 14.94
C TYR A 184 7.87 -3.99 13.46
N PRO A 185 7.59 -2.73 13.14
CA PRO A 185 7.35 -2.30 11.76
C PRO A 185 8.63 -2.24 10.93
N ASP A 186 8.49 -2.36 9.61
CA ASP A 186 9.58 -2.29 8.63
C ASP A 186 9.89 -0.86 8.16
N TYR A 187 9.02 0.08 8.45
CA TYR A 187 9.14 1.47 8.03
C TYR A 187 8.33 2.41 8.93
N ILE A 188 8.76 3.67 8.96
CA ILE A 188 7.95 4.78 9.45
C ILE A 188 7.09 5.25 8.30
N LEU A 189 5.81 5.54 8.54
CA LEU A 189 4.90 6.16 7.60
C LEU A 189 4.55 7.58 8.05
N PHE A 190 4.70 8.54 7.16
CA PHE A 190 4.14 9.88 7.27
C PHE A 190 3.05 10.01 6.20
N ASP A 191 1.82 10.20 6.63
CA ASP A 191 0.65 10.39 5.76
C ASP A 191 0.36 11.89 5.65
N ILE A 192 0.37 12.42 4.43
CA ILE A 192 0.30 13.85 4.12
C ILE A 192 -1.03 14.13 3.45
N ASP A 193 -1.98 14.70 4.19
CA ASP A 193 -3.33 15.01 3.73
C ASP A 193 -3.58 16.52 3.67
N PRO A 194 -3.75 17.11 2.48
CA PRO A 194 -4.06 18.52 2.38
C PRO A 194 -5.54 18.81 2.68
N TYR A 195 -5.80 19.61 3.73
CA TYR A 195 -7.13 20.10 4.10
C TYR A 195 -7.41 21.49 3.48
N LEU A 196 -7.09 21.63 2.20
CA LEU A 196 -7.38 22.82 1.39
C LEU A 196 -8.59 22.52 0.51
N TYR A 197 -9.69 23.16 0.81
CA TYR A 197 -10.98 22.96 0.14
C TYR A 197 -11.02 23.73 -1.17
N SER A 198 -11.55 23.08 -2.22
CA SER A 198 -11.77 23.69 -3.54
C SER A 198 -13.00 24.62 -3.56
N GLY A 199 -13.92 24.39 -2.61
CA GLY A 199 -15.23 25.06 -2.56
C GLY A 199 -16.35 24.27 -3.25
N SER A 200 -16.05 23.14 -3.87
CA SER A 200 -17.02 22.21 -4.46
C SER A 200 -17.50 21.13 -3.49
N GLU A 201 -16.79 20.97 -2.39
CA GLU A 201 -17.09 19.95 -1.39
C GLU A 201 -18.39 20.23 -0.63
N ALA A 202 -19.18 19.20 -0.40
CA ALA A 202 -20.36 19.31 0.47
C ALA A 202 -19.92 19.60 1.92
N PRO A 203 -20.71 20.34 2.71
CA PRO A 203 -20.40 20.67 4.10
C PRO A 203 -20.05 19.41 4.92
N GLY A 204 -18.92 19.46 5.65
CA GLY A 204 -18.45 18.37 6.51
C GLY A 204 -17.80 17.18 5.78
N LYS A 205 -17.59 17.26 4.46
CA LYS A 205 -16.86 16.26 3.69
C LYS A 205 -15.35 16.53 3.72
N ASP A 206 -14.56 15.45 3.50
CA ASP A 206 -13.13 15.57 3.26
C ASP A 206 -12.88 16.41 1.99
N PRO A 207 -11.74 17.13 1.92
CA PRO A 207 -11.37 17.86 0.72
C PRO A 207 -11.28 16.98 -0.51
N GLU A 208 -11.76 17.47 -1.64
CA GLU A 208 -11.60 16.82 -2.93
C GLU A 208 -10.21 17.11 -3.51
N LEU A 209 -9.78 16.26 -4.45
CA LEU A 209 -8.50 16.46 -5.13
C LEU A 209 -8.55 17.76 -5.94
N ASN A 210 -7.66 18.69 -5.61
CA ASN A 210 -7.45 19.91 -6.38
C ASN A 210 -5.97 20.27 -6.48
N ALA A 211 -5.60 20.97 -7.54
CA ALA A 211 -4.20 21.27 -7.85
C ALA A 211 -3.50 22.14 -6.80
N PRO A 212 -4.10 23.20 -6.25
CA PRO A 212 -3.49 23.98 -5.16
C PRO A 212 -3.22 23.13 -3.92
N ALA A 213 -4.17 22.29 -3.50
CA ALA A 213 -4.03 21.42 -2.34
C ALA A 213 -2.88 20.41 -2.53
N PHE A 214 -2.84 19.76 -3.69
CA PHE A 214 -1.79 18.79 -3.98
C PHE A 214 -0.40 19.44 -4.10
N THR A 215 -0.32 20.67 -4.60
CA THR A 215 0.93 21.46 -4.62
C THR A 215 1.44 21.71 -3.20
N ARG A 216 0.56 22.04 -2.26
CA ARG A 216 0.95 22.16 -0.84
C ARG A 216 1.38 20.85 -0.22
N ALA A 217 0.72 19.72 -0.56
CA ALA A 217 1.17 18.40 -0.12
C ALA A 217 2.58 18.06 -0.64
N LYS A 218 2.90 18.40 -1.90
CA LYS A 218 4.26 18.23 -2.46
C LYS A 218 5.30 19.08 -1.73
N GLU A 219 4.97 20.33 -1.42
CA GLU A 219 5.84 21.22 -0.64
C GLU A 219 6.18 20.60 0.72
N VAL A 220 5.17 20.13 1.46
CA VAL A 220 5.36 19.47 2.76
C VAL A 220 6.18 18.18 2.63
N ALA A 221 5.95 17.38 1.58
CA ALA A 221 6.72 16.15 1.36
C ALA A 221 8.21 16.44 1.11
N LEU A 222 8.54 17.52 0.38
CA LEU A 222 9.92 17.93 0.13
C LEU A 222 10.59 18.46 1.41
N GLN A 223 9.91 19.30 2.18
CA GLN A 223 10.40 19.78 3.49
C GLN A 223 10.63 18.61 4.46
N LEU A 224 9.73 17.62 4.48
CA LEU A 224 9.90 16.40 5.28
C LEU A 224 11.13 15.61 4.82
N ARG A 225 11.33 15.46 3.50
CA ARG A 225 12.54 14.80 2.94
C ARG A 225 13.81 15.48 3.41
N GLU A 226 13.87 16.80 3.34
CA GLU A 226 15.02 17.59 3.79
C GLU A 226 15.29 17.40 5.29
N LEU A 227 14.26 17.50 6.13
CA LEU A 227 14.38 17.23 7.56
C LEU A 227 14.89 15.81 7.84
N LEU A 228 14.33 14.79 7.18
CA LEU A 228 14.78 13.41 7.32
C LEU A 228 16.23 13.24 6.90
N ALA A 229 16.67 13.93 5.85
CA ALA A 229 18.07 13.90 5.38
C ALA A 229 19.03 14.50 6.42
N THR A 230 18.66 15.56 7.15
CA THR A 230 19.48 16.10 8.25
C THR A 230 19.66 15.08 9.39
N LEU A 231 18.69 14.17 9.55
CA LEU A 231 18.75 13.05 10.50
C LEU A 231 19.45 11.81 9.90
N SER A 232 20.04 11.95 8.70
CA SER A 232 20.64 10.85 7.95
C SER A 232 19.66 9.70 7.64
N LEU A 233 18.38 10.04 7.43
CA LEU A 233 17.32 9.11 7.11
C LEU A 233 16.90 9.24 5.65
N ASP A 234 17.12 8.17 4.87
CA ASP A 234 16.61 8.05 3.51
C ASP A 234 15.12 7.72 3.52
N SER A 235 14.40 8.35 2.60
CA SER A 235 12.95 8.17 2.49
C SER A 235 12.51 7.85 1.06
N ARG A 236 11.29 7.36 0.94
CA ARG A 236 10.60 7.08 -0.33
C ARG A 236 9.25 7.77 -0.32
N VAL A 237 8.77 8.12 -1.50
CA VAL A 237 7.48 8.82 -1.65
C VAL A 237 6.57 8.10 -2.63
N LYS A 238 5.26 8.15 -2.40
CA LYS A 238 4.22 7.70 -3.33
C LYS A 238 2.97 8.56 -3.21
N THR A 239 2.13 8.57 -4.25
CA THR A 239 0.77 9.10 -4.09
C THR A 239 -0.06 8.17 -3.18
N SER A 240 -0.99 8.73 -2.42
CA SER A 240 -1.96 7.92 -1.68
C SER A 240 -2.97 7.23 -2.62
N GLY A 241 -3.03 7.66 -3.88
CA GLY A 241 -4.08 7.32 -4.84
C GLY A 241 -5.40 8.05 -4.58
N LYS A 242 -5.40 9.01 -3.66
CA LYS A 242 -6.49 9.94 -3.35
C LYS A 242 -5.98 11.38 -3.52
N THR A 243 -6.02 12.15 -2.44
CA THR A 243 -5.70 13.57 -2.41
C THR A 243 -4.28 13.87 -1.92
N GLY A 244 -3.62 12.91 -1.25
CA GLY A 244 -2.39 13.13 -0.50
C GLY A 244 -1.21 12.30 -0.98
N LEU A 245 -0.16 12.32 -0.16
CA LEU A 245 1.11 11.63 -0.37
C LEU A 245 1.47 10.80 0.86
N HIS A 246 2.18 9.70 0.64
CA HIS A 246 2.82 8.93 1.70
C HIS A 246 4.34 9.06 1.58
N VAL A 247 5.01 9.43 2.66
CA VAL A 247 6.46 9.36 2.78
C VAL A 247 6.82 8.22 3.74
N VAL A 248 7.73 7.35 3.31
CA VAL A 248 8.10 6.12 4.03
C VAL A 248 9.60 6.13 4.27
N VAL A 249 10.01 5.85 5.50
CA VAL A 249 11.40 5.64 5.90
C VAL A 249 11.62 4.16 6.19
N PRO A 250 12.41 3.41 5.39
CA PRO A 250 12.68 2.00 5.65
C PRO A 250 13.58 1.85 6.88
N ILE A 251 13.18 1.02 7.83
CA ILE A 251 13.89 0.83 9.10
C ILE A 251 14.13 -0.65 9.42
N CYS A 252 15.21 -0.93 10.17
CA CYS A 252 15.38 -2.21 10.83
C CYS A 252 14.30 -2.40 11.90
N ARG A 253 13.86 -3.63 12.09
CA ARG A 253 12.81 -3.98 13.04
C ARG A 253 13.37 -4.12 14.45
N THR A 254 14.04 -3.07 14.95
CA THR A 254 14.65 -3.03 16.30
C THR A 254 13.79 -2.29 17.30
N LEU A 255 12.93 -1.36 16.85
CA LEU A 255 11.99 -0.64 17.69
C LEU A 255 10.56 -1.12 17.49
N PRO A 256 9.78 -1.31 18.56
CA PRO A 256 8.35 -1.61 18.46
C PRO A 256 7.57 -0.39 17.95
N TYR A 257 6.30 -0.62 17.58
CA TYR A 257 5.43 0.44 17.04
C TYR A 257 5.37 1.69 17.91
N ASP A 258 5.35 1.56 19.23
CA ASP A 258 5.29 2.74 20.13
C ASP A 258 6.54 3.61 19.99
N GLY A 259 7.73 3.00 19.97
CA GLY A 259 8.98 3.73 19.73
C GLY A 259 9.04 4.36 18.35
N VAL A 260 8.59 3.64 17.31
CA VAL A 260 8.53 4.17 15.93
C VAL A 260 7.53 5.32 15.83
N ARG A 261 6.37 5.23 16.50
CA ARG A 261 5.38 6.32 16.58
C ARG A 261 5.93 7.56 17.27
N ASP A 262 6.70 7.38 18.35
CA ASP A 262 7.31 8.50 19.08
C ASP A 262 8.32 9.24 18.20
N VAL A 263 9.15 8.52 17.44
CA VAL A 263 10.05 9.12 16.44
C VAL A 263 9.26 9.87 15.35
N ALA A 264 8.22 9.24 14.81
CA ALA A 264 7.39 9.86 13.77
C ALA A 264 6.71 11.13 14.29
N ARG A 265 6.18 11.10 15.52
CA ARG A 265 5.55 12.24 16.17
C ARG A 265 6.56 13.37 16.38
N PHE A 266 7.74 13.07 16.91
CA PHE A 266 8.79 14.07 17.11
C PHE A 266 9.17 14.79 15.82
N VAL A 267 9.39 14.04 14.71
CA VAL A 267 9.69 14.60 13.40
C VAL A 267 8.53 15.46 12.89
N GLY A 268 7.30 14.96 13.00
CA GLY A 268 6.09 15.67 12.54
C GLY A 268 5.83 16.95 13.30
N GLU A 269 5.96 16.95 14.63
CA GLU A 269 5.79 18.13 15.49
C GLU A 269 6.88 19.17 15.20
N HIS A 270 8.14 18.75 15.04
CA HIS A 270 9.23 19.64 14.70
C HIS A 270 8.99 20.35 13.37
N LEU A 271 8.59 19.59 12.33
CA LEU A 271 8.28 20.16 11.02
C LEU A 271 7.07 21.12 11.09
N ALA A 272 6.03 20.74 11.83
CA ALA A 272 4.86 21.60 12.01
C ALA A 272 5.16 22.90 12.78
N GLN A 273 6.10 22.85 13.74
CA GLN A 273 6.55 24.06 14.44
C GLN A 273 7.33 25.01 13.52
N ALA A 274 8.17 24.48 12.65
CA ALA A 274 8.91 25.28 11.67
C ALA A 274 8.00 25.91 10.60
N HIS A 275 6.88 25.26 10.26
CA HIS A 275 5.99 25.65 9.17
C HIS A 275 4.52 25.80 9.61
N ARG A 276 4.26 26.49 10.73
CA ARG A 276 2.93 26.59 11.40
C ARG A 276 1.80 27.11 10.51
N ALA A 277 2.12 27.92 9.51
CA ALA A 277 1.13 28.44 8.57
C ALA A 277 0.65 27.37 7.57
N LEU A 278 1.50 26.39 7.25
CA LEU A 278 1.26 25.38 6.22
C LEU A 278 0.89 24.02 6.81
N ILE A 279 1.55 23.58 7.91
CA ILE A 279 1.49 22.21 8.42
C ILE A 279 0.76 22.18 9.76
N THR A 280 0.02 21.10 10.00
CA THR A 280 -0.57 20.76 11.29
C THR A 280 -0.50 19.28 11.58
N THR A 281 -0.32 18.92 12.85
CA THR A 281 -0.44 17.55 13.38
C THR A 281 -1.74 17.39 14.19
N GLU A 282 -2.61 18.37 14.19
CA GLU A 282 -3.85 18.42 14.97
C GLU A 282 -4.84 17.35 14.50
N TRP A 283 -5.31 16.52 15.43
CA TRP A 283 -6.25 15.45 15.13
C TRP A 283 -7.65 15.96 14.76
N THR A 284 -8.09 17.07 15.37
CA THR A 284 -9.41 17.64 15.15
C THR A 284 -9.54 18.23 13.76
N VAL A 285 -10.43 17.70 12.92
CA VAL A 285 -10.61 18.11 11.51
C VAL A 285 -10.82 19.61 11.35
N GLY A 286 -11.63 20.24 12.21
CA GLY A 286 -11.88 21.69 12.16
C GLY A 286 -10.62 22.55 12.29
N LYS A 287 -9.58 22.05 12.97
CA LYS A 287 -8.29 22.74 13.13
C LYS A 287 -7.31 22.51 11.96
N ARG A 288 -7.64 21.63 11.02
CA ARG A 288 -6.81 21.33 9.84
C ARG A 288 -7.10 22.24 8.66
N ARG A 289 -8.24 22.95 8.68
CA ARG A 289 -8.73 23.75 7.55
C ARG A 289 -7.67 24.74 7.06
N GLY A 290 -7.40 24.71 5.76
CA GLY A 290 -6.41 25.59 5.11
C GLY A 290 -4.95 25.12 5.30
N LYS A 291 -4.71 23.96 5.93
CA LYS A 291 -3.38 23.41 6.19
C LYS A 291 -3.24 22.00 5.62
N VAL A 292 -2.01 21.53 5.55
CA VAL A 292 -1.67 20.15 5.28
C VAL A 292 -1.56 19.41 6.62
N PHE A 293 -2.34 18.37 6.79
CA PHE A 293 -2.27 17.50 7.95
C PHE A 293 -1.18 16.45 7.76
N LEU A 294 -0.21 16.43 8.65
CA LEU A 294 0.84 15.43 8.69
C LEU A 294 0.47 14.38 9.76
N ASP A 295 -0.12 13.27 9.31
CA ASP A 295 -0.54 12.20 10.21
C ASP A 295 0.61 11.25 10.51
N THR A 296 1.07 11.25 11.76
CA THR A 296 2.08 10.34 12.31
C THR A 296 1.46 9.17 13.06
N ASN A 297 0.14 9.21 13.33
CA ASN A 297 -0.59 8.19 14.12
C ASN A 297 -0.90 6.92 13.31
N MET A 298 -0.49 6.87 12.05
CA MET A 298 -0.55 5.65 11.25
C MET A 298 0.46 4.58 11.69
N ASN A 299 1.47 4.95 12.52
CA ASN A 299 2.51 4.07 13.03
C ASN A 299 2.05 3.28 14.27
N VAL A 300 1.00 2.49 14.12
CA VAL A 300 0.39 1.65 15.16
C VAL A 300 0.13 0.26 14.58
N ARG A 301 0.31 -0.80 15.39
CA ARG A 301 0.01 -2.17 14.98
C ARG A 301 -1.44 -2.29 14.44
N ALA A 302 -1.63 -3.10 13.41
CA ALA A 302 -2.90 -3.30 12.70
C ALA A 302 -3.43 -2.08 11.91
N LYS A 303 -2.72 -0.96 11.89
CA LYS A 303 -2.92 0.05 10.86
C LYS A 303 -2.33 -0.43 9.55
N SER A 304 -2.91 0.01 8.45
CA SER A 304 -2.49 -0.42 7.11
C SER A 304 -2.49 0.77 6.15
N MET A 305 -1.56 0.77 5.20
CA MET A 305 -1.53 1.74 4.11
C MET A 305 -1.89 1.07 2.78
N PRO A 306 -2.41 1.81 1.79
CA PRO A 306 -2.54 1.31 0.43
C PRO A 306 -1.20 0.75 -0.06
N LEU A 307 -1.23 -0.50 -0.52
CA LEU A 307 -0.07 -1.16 -1.11
C LEU A 307 0.44 -0.34 -2.31
N PRO A 308 1.76 -0.16 -2.50
CA PRO A 308 2.29 0.35 -3.75
C PRO A 308 1.66 -0.33 -4.96
N TYR A 309 1.26 0.46 -5.94
CA TYR A 309 0.54 0.01 -7.15
C TYR A 309 -0.91 -0.47 -6.92
N SER A 310 -1.45 -0.39 -5.71
CA SER A 310 -2.86 -0.69 -5.48
C SER A 310 -3.74 0.38 -6.11
N PRO A 311 -4.73 0.01 -6.95
CA PRO A 311 -5.78 0.95 -7.33
C PRO A 311 -6.62 1.35 -6.12
N ARG A 312 -7.42 2.40 -6.30
CA ARG A 312 -8.39 2.86 -5.31
C ARG A 312 -9.80 2.70 -5.86
N GLY A 313 -10.74 2.36 -4.99
CA GLY A 313 -12.16 2.28 -5.32
C GLY A 313 -12.80 3.67 -5.44
N LEU A 314 -12.18 4.53 -6.24
CA LEU A 314 -12.60 5.91 -6.52
C LEU A 314 -12.79 6.09 -8.04
N ALA A 315 -13.57 7.09 -8.42
CA ALA A 315 -13.79 7.43 -9.82
C ALA A 315 -12.47 7.55 -10.60
N GLY A 316 -12.42 6.98 -11.81
CA GLY A 316 -11.24 6.98 -12.66
C GLY A 316 -10.14 6.00 -12.28
N ALA A 317 -10.35 5.12 -11.28
CA ALA A 317 -9.39 4.11 -10.86
C ALA A 317 -7.97 4.65 -10.60
N PRO A 318 -7.78 5.69 -9.74
CA PRO A 318 -6.44 6.18 -9.45
C PRO A 318 -5.63 5.12 -8.70
N VAL A 319 -4.32 5.16 -8.87
CA VAL A 319 -3.39 4.17 -8.32
C VAL A 319 -2.48 4.82 -7.27
N SER A 320 -2.22 4.11 -6.18
CA SER A 320 -1.24 4.48 -5.17
C SER A 320 0.18 4.24 -5.73
N MET A 321 0.70 5.25 -6.43
CA MET A 321 1.88 5.13 -7.29
C MET A 321 3.18 5.53 -6.59
N PRO A 322 4.16 4.63 -6.44
CA PRO A 322 5.52 4.96 -6.06
C PRO A 322 6.17 5.94 -7.02
N LEU A 323 6.88 6.93 -6.49
CA LEU A 323 7.54 7.97 -7.24
C LEU A 323 9.02 8.04 -6.87
N ARG A 324 9.85 8.49 -7.83
CA ARG A 324 11.15 9.04 -7.49
C ARG A 324 10.94 10.45 -6.96
N TRP A 325 11.80 10.91 -6.07
CA TRP A 325 11.72 12.27 -5.54
C TRP A 325 11.82 13.35 -6.62
N GLU A 326 12.60 13.07 -7.67
CA GLU A 326 12.80 13.95 -8.82
C GLU A 326 11.54 14.09 -9.69
N ASP A 327 10.64 13.09 -9.67
CA ASP A 327 9.40 13.09 -10.42
C ASP A 327 8.25 13.78 -9.67
N LEU A 328 8.34 13.87 -8.33
CA LEU A 328 7.30 14.43 -7.48
C LEU A 328 6.84 15.84 -7.87
N PRO A 329 7.69 16.81 -8.24
CA PRO A 329 7.24 18.15 -8.61
C PRO A 329 6.26 18.18 -9.78
N ARG A 330 6.39 17.25 -10.73
CA ARG A 330 5.55 17.16 -11.95
C ARG A 330 4.37 16.23 -11.79
N ALA A 331 4.37 15.37 -10.77
CA ALA A 331 3.34 14.36 -10.56
C ALA A 331 2.02 14.97 -10.10
N TYR A 332 0.92 14.37 -10.60
CA TYR A 332 -0.43 14.62 -10.11
C TYR A 332 -1.19 13.28 -10.00
N PRO A 333 -2.07 13.05 -9.01
CA PRO A 333 -2.71 11.75 -8.80
C PRO A 333 -3.44 11.18 -10.01
N THR A 334 -4.05 12.03 -10.84
CA THR A 334 -4.77 11.59 -12.04
C THR A 334 -3.88 11.12 -13.19
N ASP A 335 -2.56 11.38 -13.15
CA ASP A 335 -1.59 10.85 -14.11
C ASP A 335 -1.44 9.33 -13.99
N PHE A 336 -1.84 8.79 -12.84
CA PHE A 336 -1.66 7.38 -12.46
C PHE A 336 -2.99 6.63 -12.39
N ARG A 337 -3.86 6.81 -13.39
CA ARG A 337 -5.08 6.03 -13.53
C ARG A 337 -4.80 4.67 -14.16
N LEU A 338 -5.51 3.64 -13.71
CA LEU A 338 -5.33 2.27 -14.16
C LEU A 338 -5.42 2.14 -15.69
N SER A 339 -6.41 2.79 -16.32
CA SER A 339 -6.57 2.77 -17.78
C SER A 339 -5.37 3.35 -18.51
N GLY A 340 -4.83 4.48 -18.04
CA GLY A 340 -3.63 5.11 -18.61
C GLY A 340 -2.37 4.25 -18.40
N LEU A 341 -2.28 3.52 -17.29
CA LEU A 341 -1.18 2.59 -17.03
C LEU A 341 -1.24 1.35 -17.93
N LEU A 342 -2.44 0.85 -18.24
CA LEU A 342 -2.60 -0.27 -19.20
C LEU A 342 -2.32 0.13 -20.66
N ALA A 343 -2.52 1.38 -21.00
CA ALA A 343 -2.29 1.89 -22.37
C ALA A 343 -0.81 2.10 -22.71
N ARG A 344 0.10 2.01 -21.74
CA ARG A 344 1.55 2.22 -21.90
C ARG A 344 2.35 1.08 -21.25
N PRO A 345 3.61 0.87 -21.65
CA PRO A 345 4.46 -0.12 -20.98
C PRO A 345 4.59 0.19 -19.49
N MET A 346 4.49 -0.86 -18.65
CA MET A 346 4.76 -0.72 -17.22
C MET A 346 6.20 -0.20 -16.97
N PRO A 347 6.43 0.55 -15.88
CA PRO A 347 7.76 0.97 -15.51
C PRO A 347 8.73 -0.23 -15.45
N ARG A 348 9.92 -0.08 -16.03
CA ARG A 348 10.94 -1.15 -16.04
C ARG A 348 11.53 -1.41 -14.65
N SER A 349 11.43 -0.45 -13.75
CA SER A 349 11.92 -0.56 -12.38
C SER A 349 10.96 0.14 -11.41
N ASP A 350 10.82 -0.45 -10.24
CA ASP A 350 10.08 0.15 -9.14
C ASP A 350 10.95 1.21 -8.44
N PRO A 351 10.48 2.46 -8.28
CA PRO A 351 11.16 3.50 -7.51
C PRO A 351 11.46 3.08 -6.05
N TRP A 352 10.70 2.11 -5.53
CA TRP A 352 10.89 1.56 -4.20
C TRP A 352 11.70 0.26 -4.17
N THR A 353 12.33 -0.12 -5.29
CA THR A 353 13.23 -1.27 -5.35
C THR A 353 14.27 -1.19 -4.23
N GLY A 354 14.43 -2.31 -3.52
CA GLY A 354 15.39 -2.39 -2.42
C GLY A 354 14.91 -1.83 -1.08
N LEU A 355 13.66 -1.35 -0.97
CA LEU A 355 13.11 -0.87 0.31
C LEU A 355 13.37 -1.86 1.47
N GLY A 356 13.21 -3.15 1.20
CA GLY A 356 13.47 -4.21 2.19
C GLY A 356 14.95 -4.52 2.46
N ARG A 357 15.88 -4.03 1.62
CA ARG A 357 17.34 -4.29 1.73
C ARG A 357 18.10 -3.09 2.31
N HIS A 358 17.66 -1.87 2.04
CA HIS A 358 18.28 -0.63 2.49
C HIS A 358 17.60 -0.10 3.75
N LYS A 359 17.59 -0.95 4.79
CA LYS A 359 16.96 -0.63 6.07
C LYS A 359 17.93 0.10 6.98
N GLN A 360 17.41 1.07 7.68
CA GLN A 360 18.15 1.98 8.55
C GLN A 360 17.88 1.64 10.01
N ASN A 361 18.93 1.49 10.80
CA ASN A 361 18.79 1.34 12.25
C ASN A 361 18.57 2.73 12.88
N LEU A 362 17.36 2.97 13.37
CA LEU A 362 16.97 4.27 13.96
C LEU A 362 17.81 4.62 15.17
N GLU A 363 18.09 3.66 16.07
CA GLU A 363 18.86 3.90 17.28
C GLU A 363 20.27 4.39 16.95
N THR A 364 20.92 3.76 15.96
CA THR A 364 22.25 4.16 15.52
C THR A 364 22.25 5.51 14.79
N ARG A 365 21.19 5.79 14.00
CA ARG A 365 21.12 7.05 13.23
C ARG A 365 20.82 8.25 14.09
N LEU A 366 19.88 8.13 15.04
CA LEU A 366 19.45 9.23 15.90
C LEU A 366 20.46 9.54 17.02
N THR A 367 21.34 8.59 17.37
CA THR A 367 22.41 8.83 18.36
C THR A 367 23.70 9.40 17.75
N ARG A 368 23.86 9.35 16.43
CA ARG A 368 25.00 9.99 15.77
C ARG A 368 24.84 11.51 15.84
N ARG A 369 25.74 12.19 16.55
CA ARG A 369 25.85 13.66 16.45
C ARG A 369 26.10 14.03 15.01
N PRO A 370 25.40 15.05 14.46
CA PRO A 370 25.76 15.56 13.12
C PRO A 370 27.25 15.91 13.11
N ALA A 371 27.96 15.49 12.07
CA ALA A 371 29.33 15.94 11.84
C ALA A 371 29.28 17.47 11.77
N ARG A 372 30.10 18.14 12.63
CA ARG A 372 30.21 19.60 12.68
C ARG A 372 30.78 20.13 11.37
#